data_9d7866bd5f8be7346353b31ca39002a7
#
_entry.id   9d7866bd5f8be7346353b31ca39002a7
#
_cell.length_a   1.000
_cell.length_b   1.000
_cell.length_c   1.000
_cell.angle_alpha   90.00
_cell.angle_beta   90.00
_cell.angle_gamma   90.00
#
_symmetry.space_group_name_H-M   'P 1'
#
loop_
_entity.id
_entity.type
_entity.pdbx_description
1 polymer ?
#
loop_
_entity_poly.entity_id
_entity_poly.type
_entity_poly.pdbx_seq_one_letter_code
_entity_poly.pdbx_strand_id
1 'polypeptide(L)'
;MNKIFSIITVSVLGLASCEKILLEENMASRNPQKNFDYLWNQCNEKYAYFNTKNINWDSVYSAYSPLVFDEMTNDSLFSVLRAMLGELRDGHVNLFTDFNVSYNYVIYTGSDNYDRRIVFENYISQNEYITGSFRHEFLANGQVGYIRFDKFNGDVTESNLDFILSRFEKTEGIILDIRENPGGSPDDMFKILSRFVNKETLLYYTRIKNTSTDQNDFSSPTPVYITPSKGKKFLKNVMVLIDRGTYSAGSFFALASKAIPNLVSIGDTTGGGLGAPNGGQLPNGWTYRFSITQTLSLGRKADYENGVPPDINAAFDWNDRTKDEIIERAIDEIL
;
A
#
# COMPACT_ATOMS: atom_id res chain seq x y z
N MET A 1 -70.38 19.13 25.56
CA MET A 1 -69.29 18.16 25.21
C MET A 1 -69.05 18.26 23.71
N ASN A 2 -68.24 19.18 23.33
CA ASN A 2 -67.84 19.36 21.91
C ASN A 2 -66.41 18.88 21.73
N LYS A 3 -66.24 17.82 20.97
CA LYS A 3 -64.91 17.34 20.54
C LYS A 3 -64.51 18.10 19.29
N ILE A 4 -63.45 18.87 19.41
CA ILE A 4 -62.75 19.54 18.29
C ILE A 4 -61.86 18.51 17.62
N PHE A 5 -62.14 18.19 16.34
CA PHE A 5 -61.23 17.43 15.47
C PHE A 5 -60.27 18.41 14.84
N SER A 6 -58.99 18.35 15.26
CA SER A 6 -57.92 19.04 14.56
C SER A 6 -57.47 18.19 13.38
N ILE A 7 -57.70 18.70 12.17
CA ILE A 7 -57.19 18.16 10.93
C ILE A 7 -55.70 18.61 10.80
N ILE A 8 -54.80 17.66 10.91
CA ILE A 8 -53.36 17.88 10.57
C ILE A 8 -53.23 17.70 9.06
N THR A 9 -53.17 18.83 8.36
CA THR A 9 -52.80 18.84 6.95
C THR A 9 -51.28 18.71 6.88
N VAL A 10 -50.77 17.51 6.61
CA VAL A 10 -49.32 17.29 6.33
C VAL A 10 -49.06 17.74 4.90
N SER A 11 -48.35 18.82 4.78
CA SER A 11 -47.87 19.35 3.49
C SER A 11 -46.81 18.40 2.90
N VAL A 12 -47.21 17.59 1.93
CA VAL A 12 -46.32 16.78 1.08
C VAL A 12 -45.83 17.65 -0.08
N LEU A 13 -45.10 18.69 0.24
CA LEU A 13 -44.45 19.56 -0.75
C LEU A 13 -42.99 19.83 -0.29
N GLY A 14 -42.10 18.87 -0.53
CA GLY A 14 -40.71 19.07 -0.16
C GLY A 14 -39.74 17.95 -0.58
N LEU A 15 -40.22 16.84 -1.14
CA LEU A 15 -39.31 15.73 -1.48
C LEU A 15 -38.86 15.68 -2.94
N ALA A 16 -39.41 16.47 -3.85
CA ALA A 16 -39.03 16.48 -5.25
C ALA A 16 -37.85 17.44 -5.58
N SER A 17 -37.39 18.25 -4.60
CA SER A 17 -36.30 19.20 -4.82
C SER A 17 -34.92 18.71 -4.38
N CYS A 18 -34.86 17.68 -3.54
CA CYS A 18 -33.58 17.15 -3.05
C CYS A 18 -32.95 16.09 -3.94
N GLU A 19 -33.71 15.39 -4.76
CA GLU A 19 -33.16 14.37 -5.68
C GLU A 19 -32.27 14.96 -6.78
N LYS A 20 -32.60 16.15 -7.28
CA LYS A 20 -31.79 16.83 -8.33
C LYS A 20 -30.46 17.39 -7.85
N ILE A 21 -30.27 17.55 -6.53
CA ILE A 21 -29.04 18.10 -5.94
C ILE A 21 -28.07 16.98 -5.52
N LEU A 22 -28.55 15.73 -5.35
CA LEU A 22 -27.75 14.60 -4.87
C LEU A 22 -27.40 13.57 -5.95
N LEU A 23 -28.05 13.61 -7.10
CA LEU A 23 -27.69 12.77 -8.24
C LEU A 23 -26.92 13.61 -9.26
N GLU A 24 -25.65 13.25 -9.46
CA GLU A 24 -24.87 13.78 -10.56
C GLU A 24 -25.63 13.55 -11.89
N GLU A 25 -25.49 14.48 -12.87
CA GLU A 25 -26.03 14.26 -14.20
C GLU A 25 -25.57 12.91 -14.74
N ASN A 26 -26.48 12.17 -15.42
CA ASN A 26 -26.12 10.91 -16.03
C ASN A 26 -25.05 11.15 -17.11
N MET A 27 -23.80 10.90 -16.75
CA MET A 27 -22.63 11.09 -17.62
C MET A 27 -22.36 9.88 -18.50
N ALA A 28 -23.23 8.86 -18.51
CA ALA A 28 -23.04 7.65 -19.28
C ALA A 28 -22.77 7.96 -20.78
N SER A 29 -21.65 7.47 -21.29
CA SER A 29 -21.25 7.68 -22.67
C SER A 29 -20.29 6.58 -23.13
N ARG A 30 -20.54 6.04 -24.32
CA ARG A 30 -19.61 5.14 -24.99
C ARG A 30 -18.63 5.85 -25.93
N ASN A 31 -18.73 7.17 -26.05
CA ASN A 31 -17.81 7.93 -26.90
C ASN A 31 -16.37 7.82 -26.35
N PRO A 32 -15.41 7.34 -27.16
CA PRO A 32 -14.03 7.12 -26.71
C PRO A 32 -13.35 8.39 -26.23
N GLN A 33 -13.50 9.51 -26.92
CA GLN A 33 -12.88 10.78 -26.56
C GLN A 33 -13.39 11.28 -25.19
N LYS A 34 -14.70 11.18 -24.94
CA LYS A 34 -15.27 11.56 -23.63
C LYS A 34 -14.70 10.72 -22.48
N ASN A 35 -14.49 9.43 -22.70
CA ASN A 35 -13.90 8.55 -21.69
C ASN A 35 -12.43 8.86 -21.44
N PHE A 36 -11.66 9.15 -22.50
CA PHE A 36 -10.28 9.58 -22.41
C PHE A 36 -10.15 10.91 -21.64
N ASP A 37 -10.89 11.92 -22.06
CA ASP A 37 -10.86 13.26 -21.45
C ASP A 37 -11.28 13.18 -19.97
N TYR A 38 -12.31 12.40 -19.65
CA TYR A 38 -12.75 12.21 -18.27
C TYR A 38 -11.65 11.58 -17.42
N LEU A 39 -11.04 10.48 -17.86
CA LEU A 39 -9.98 9.80 -17.12
C LEU A 39 -8.75 10.71 -16.94
N TRP A 40 -8.33 11.39 -18.00
CA TRP A 40 -7.22 12.32 -17.95
C TRP A 40 -7.47 13.43 -16.91
N ASN A 41 -8.67 14.07 -16.95
CA ASN A 41 -9.06 15.08 -16.00
C ASN A 41 -9.09 14.57 -14.55
N GLN A 42 -9.65 13.36 -14.31
CA GLN A 42 -9.67 12.78 -12.98
C GLN A 42 -8.24 12.57 -12.42
N CYS A 43 -7.32 12.12 -13.26
CA CYS A 43 -5.91 12.04 -12.87
C CYS A 43 -5.33 13.44 -12.62
N ASN A 44 -5.52 14.38 -13.53
CA ASN A 44 -5.00 15.74 -13.43
C ASN A 44 -5.39 16.43 -12.13
N GLU A 45 -6.62 16.27 -11.69
CA GLU A 45 -7.16 16.90 -10.50
C GLU A 45 -6.81 16.19 -9.18
N LYS A 46 -6.60 14.86 -9.22
CA LYS A 46 -6.62 14.05 -7.99
C LYS A 46 -5.38 13.18 -7.77
N TYR A 47 -4.56 12.94 -8.81
CA TYR A 47 -3.36 12.12 -8.62
C TYR A 47 -2.32 12.86 -7.79
N ALA A 48 -1.79 12.18 -6.77
CA ALA A 48 -1.02 12.83 -5.72
C ALA A 48 0.50 12.99 -6.03
N TYR A 49 1.05 12.33 -7.06
CA TYR A 49 2.51 12.18 -7.19
C TYR A 49 3.11 12.73 -8.49
N PHE A 50 2.46 13.62 -9.22
CA PHE A 50 3.01 14.20 -10.44
C PHE A 50 4.39 14.84 -10.22
N ASN A 51 4.50 15.71 -9.21
CA ASN A 51 5.76 16.40 -8.90
C ASN A 51 6.83 15.44 -8.38
N THR A 52 6.48 14.51 -7.48
CA THR A 52 7.42 13.53 -6.91
C THR A 52 8.01 12.60 -7.99
N LYS A 53 7.20 12.27 -9.01
CA LYS A 53 7.61 11.40 -10.11
C LYS A 53 8.08 12.17 -11.35
N ASN A 54 8.08 13.49 -11.28
CA ASN A 54 8.51 14.38 -12.35
C ASN A 54 7.75 14.12 -13.68
N ILE A 55 6.40 14.08 -13.59
CA ILE A 55 5.51 13.78 -14.71
C ILE A 55 4.85 15.08 -15.20
N ASN A 56 5.03 15.40 -16.48
CA ASN A 56 4.28 16.47 -17.15
C ASN A 56 3.01 15.87 -17.76
N TRP A 57 1.88 16.04 -17.06
CA TRP A 57 0.62 15.41 -17.44
C TRP A 57 -0.02 16.04 -18.70
N ASP A 58 0.21 17.33 -18.97
CA ASP A 58 -0.22 18.00 -20.21
C ASP A 58 0.50 17.42 -21.43
N SER A 59 1.78 17.07 -21.29
CA SER A 59 2.53 16.40 -22.34
C SER A 59 1.97 15.00 -22.62
N VAL A 60 1.49 14.31 -21.59
CA VAL A 60 0.83 13.00 -21.73
C VAL A 60 -0.49 13.17 -22.50
N TYR A 61 -1.31 14.20 -22.18
CA TYR A 61 -2.51 14.50 -22.96
C TYR A 61 -2.19 14.66 -24.45
N SER A 62 -1.20 15.53 -24.73
CA SER A 62 -0.79 15.84 -26.11
C SER A 62 -0.31 14.62 -26.88
N ALA A 63 0.31 13.65 -26.21
CA ALA A 63 0.80 12.43 -26.84
C ALA A 63 -0.32 11.39 -27.10
N TYR A 64 -1.30 11.27 -26.21
CA TYR A 64 -2.28 10.19 -26.26
C TYR A 64 -3.63 10.60 -26.85
N SER A 65 -4.07 11.87 -26.70
CA SER A 65 -5.36 12.35 -27.24
C SER A 65 -5.51 12.13 -28.76
N PRO A 66 -4.47 12.34 -29.61
CA PRO A 66 -4.58 12.07 -31.04
C PRO A 66 -4.74 10.60 -31.43
N LEU A 67 -4.52 9.67 -30.49
CA LEU A 67 -4.68 8.23 -30.71
C LEU A 67 -6.14 7.76 -30.52
N VAL A 68 -7.00 8.65 -30.01
CA VAL A 68 -8.41 8.33 -29.75
C VAL A 68 -9.29 8.84 -30.88
N PHE A 69 -10.20 8.00 -31.39
CA PHE A 69 -11.12 8.34 -32.44
C PHE A 69 -12.47 7.62 -32.25
N ASP A 70 -13.54 8.13 -32.87
CA ASP A 70 -14.92 7.74 -32.51
C ASP A 70 -15.27 6.27 -32.83
N GLU A 71 -14.70 5.67 -33.86
CA GLU A 71 -15.01 4.30 -34.28
C GLU A 71 -14.07 3.24 -33.68
N MET A 72 -13.21 3.62 -32.73
CA MET A 72 -12.28 2.66 -32.11
C MET A 72 -13.00 1.61 -31.27
N THR A 73 -12.46 0.39 -31.27
CA THR A 73 -13.00 -0.70 -30.46
C THR A 73 -12.70 -0.50 -28.97
N ASN A 74 -13.45 -1.19 -28.11
CA ASN A 74 -13.18 -1.17 -26.67
C ASN A 74 -11.76 -1.63 -26.34
N ASP A 75 -11.24 -2.65 -27.04
CA ASP A 75 -9.87 -3.14 -26.84
C ASP A 75 -8.82 -2.08 -27.21
N SER A 76 -9.05 -1.36 -28.33
CA SER A 76 -8.18 -0.26 -28.75
C SER A 76 -8.22 0.90 -27.73
N LEU A 77 -9.42 1.28 -27.27
CA LEU A 77 -9.57 2.32 -26.25
C LEU A 77 -8.88 1.90 -24.93
N PHE A 78 -9.10 0.66 -24.48
CA PHE A 78 -8.42 0.12 -23.30
C PHE A 78 -6.90 0.22 -23.43
N SER A 79 -6.35 -0.12 -24.60
CA SER A 79 -4.92 -0.08 -24.87
C SER A 79 -4.34 1.34 -24.76
N VAL A 80 -5.05 2.34 -25.30
CA VAL A 80 -4.65 3.76 -25.20
C VAL A 80 -4.73 4.25 -23.75
N LEU A 81 -5.86 3.99 -23.05
CA LEU A 81 -6.04 4.42 -21.67
C LEU A 81 -5.03 3.75 -20.71
N ARG A 82 -4.77 2.45 -20.91
CA ARG A 82 -3.75 1.72 -20.17
C ARG A 82 -2.37 2.33 -20.37
N ALA A 83 -1.99 2.65 -21.62
CA ALA A 83 -0.70 3.24 -21.93
C ALA A 83 -0.56 4.64 -21.30
N MET A 84 -1.59 5.49 -21.41
CA MET A 84 -1.65 6.79 -20.76
C MET A 84 -1.47 6.67 -19.23
N LEU A 85 -2.20 5.78 -18.59
CA LEU A 85 -2.08 5.52 -17.14
C LEU A 85 -0.70 4.96 -16.77
N GLY A 86 -0.05 4.22 -17.66
CA GLY A 86 1.31 3.70 -17.48
C GLY A 86 2.37 4.79 -17.25
N GLU A 87 2.15 6.00 -17.81
CA GLU A 87 3.04 7.15 -17.61
C GLU A 87 3.10 7.61 -16.14
N LEU A 88 2.10 7.25 -15.33
CA LEU A 88 2.10 7.53 -13.89
C LEU A 88 3.12 6.68 -13.11
N ARG A 89 3.60 5.58 -13.68
CA ARG A 89 4.63 4.71 -13.07
C ARG A 89 4.33 4.35 -11.63
N ASP A 90 3.07 3.95 -11.37
CA ASP A 90 2.54 3.71 -10.04
C ASP A 90 1.73 2.40 -10.04
N GLY A 91 2.12 1.45 -9.19
CA GLY A 91 1.48 0.14 -9.09
C GLY A 91 0.05 0.17 -8.54
N HIS A 92 -0.34 1.28 -7.91
CA HIS A 92 -1.72 1.50 -7.48
C HIS A 92 -2.63 2.03 -8.60
N VAL A 93 -2.08 2.32 -9.78
CA VAL A 93 -2.84 2.78 -10.94
C VAL A 93 -3.33 1.60 -11.76
N ASN A 94 -4.65 1.46 -11.86
CA ASN A 94 -5.28 0.39 -12.62
C ASN A 94 -6.53 0.89 -13.35
N LEU A 95 -6.81 0.27 -14.49
CA LEU A 95 -8.07 0.34 -15.23
C LEU A 95 -8.69 -1.06 -15.26
N PHE A 96 -9.94 -1.19 -14.86
CA PHE A 96 -10.67 -2.45 -14.80
C PHE A 96 -11.82 -2.43 -15.80
N THR A 97 -11.93 -3.46 -16.59
CA THR A 97 -13.01 -3.71 -17.53
C THR A 97 -13.56 -5.11 -17.30
N ASP A 98 -14.63 -5.47 -18.00
CA ASP A 98 -15.20 -6.82 -18.04
C ASP A 98 -14.31 -7.85 -18.76
N PHE A 99 -13.35 -7.39 -19.58
CA PHE A 99 -12.49 -8.26 -20.38
C PHE A 99 -11.00 -8.14 -20.07
N ASN A 100 -10.54 -7.09 -19.35
CA ASN A 100 -9.11 -6.90 -19.06
C ASN A 100 -8.88 -6.01 -17.82
N VAL A 101 -7.66 -6.08 -17.26
CA VAL A 101 -7.18 -5.21 -16.19
C VAL A 101 -5.80 -4.69 -16.55
N SER A 102 -5.57 -3.37 -16.37
CA SER A 102 -4.23 -2.81 -16.54
C SER A 102 -3.41 -2.95 -15.25
N TYR A 103 -2.12 -3.28 -15.42
CA TYR A 103 -1.15 -3.32 -14.34
C TYR A 103 0.07 -2.50 -14.71
N ASN A 104 0.67 -1.84 -13.74
CA ASN A 104 1.95 -1.15 -13.88
C ASN A 104 3.02 -1.93 -13.09
N TYR A 105 3.82 -2.74 -13.83
CA TYR A 105 4.85 -3.62 -13.23
C TYR A 105 6.20 -2.94 -13.01
N VAL A 106 6.35 -1.65 -13.29
CA VAL A 106 7.62 -0.92 -13.14
C VAL A 106 8.21 -1.04 -11.73
N ILE A 107 7.35 -1.23 -10.72
CA ILE A 107 7.73 -1.42 -9.33
C ILE A 107 8.54 -2.68 -9.07
N TYR A 108 8.41 -3.70 -9.93
CA TYR A 108 9.11 -4.99 -9.78
C TYR A 108 10.44 -5.06 -10.56
N THR A 109 10.89 -3.94 -11.12
CA THR A 109 12.17 -3.86 -11.84
C THR A 109 13.31 -3.54 -10.86
N GLY A 110 13.73 -4.49 -10.07
CA GLY A 110 14.88 -4.42 -9.18
C GLY A 110 15.65 -5.72 -9.20
N SER A 111 16.80 -5.75 -8.51
CA SER A 111 17.50 -7.00 -8.27
C SER A 111 16.69 -7.87 -7.36
N ASP A 112 16.54 -9.15 -7.69
CA ASP A 112 15.94 -10.12 -6.79
C ASP A 112 16.86 -10.34 -5.58
N ASN A 113 16.36 -10.08 -4.39
CA ASN A 113 17.07 -10.25 -3.11
C ASN A 113 16.41 -11.32 -2.23
N TYR A 114 15.74 -12.29 -2.85
CA TYR A 114 15.05 -13.36 -2.16
C TYR A 114 15.01 -14.61 -3.04
N ASP A 115 15.46 -15.74 -2.51
CA ASP A 115 15.19 -17.06 -3.07
C ASP A 115 14.39 -17.88 -2.05
N ARG A 116 13.10 -18.06 -2.35
CA ARG A 116 12.19 -18.84 -1.50
C ARG A 116 12.72 -20.22 -1.18
N ARG A 117 13.35 -20.89 -2.15
CA ARG A 117 13.83 -22.25 -1.98
C ARG A 117 14.95 -22.30 -0.93
N ILE A 118 15.90 -21.37 -0.99
CA ILE A 118 17.01 -21.30 -0.01
C ILE A 118 16.47 -21.04 1.39
N VAL A 119 15.51 -20.12 1.53
CA VAL A 119 14.89 -19.83 2.83
C VAL A 119 14.21 -21.09 3.39
N PHE A 120 13.43 -21.80 2.57
CA PHE A 120 12.71 -23.00 3.04
C PHE A 120 13.61 -24.22 3.22
N GLU A 121 14.73 -24.33 2.52
CA GLU A 121 15.68 -25.45 2.68
C GLU A 121 16.61 -25.26 3.88
N ASN A 122 17.02 -24.00 4.19
CA ASN A 122 18.07 -23.73 5.15
C ASN A 122 17.60 -23.10 6.46
N TYR A 123 16.47 -22.37 6.47
CA TYR A 123 16.02 -21.60 7.65
C TYR A 123 14.63 -21.99 8.16
N ILE A 124 13.81 -22.64 7.34
CA ILE A 124 12.48 -23.12 7.74
C ILE A 124 12.47 -24.64 7.69
N SER A 125 12.51 -25.27 8.85
CA SER A 125 12.53 -26.75 8.95
C SER A 125 11.16 -27.35 8.59
N GLN A 126 11.14 -28.70 8.40
CA GLN A 126 9.87 -29.43 8.24
C GLN A 126 8.98 -29.39 9.50
N ASN A 127 9.53 -28.92 10.62
CA ASN A 127 8.83 -28.76 11.91
C ASN A 127 8.45 -27.29 12.17
N GLU A 128 8.41 -26.45 11.13
CA GLU A 128 7.98 -25.07 11.26
C GLU A 128 6.61 -24.94 11.92
N TYR A 129 6.40 -23.84 12.60
CA TYR A 129 5.07 -23.47 13.09
C TYR A 129 4.37 -22.57 12.09
N ILE A 130 3.12 -22.88 11.80
CA ILE A 130 2.23 -22.04 10.99
C ILE A 130 1.13 -21.51 11.91
N THR A 131 1.07 -20.19 12.11
CA THR A 131 0.11 -19.54 12.98
C THR A 131 -0.61 -18.45 12.21
N GLY A 132 -1.80 -18.72 11.70
CA GLY A 132 -2.47 -17.88 10.73
C GLY A 132 -1.62 -17.73 9.47
N SER A 133 -1.39 -16.51 9.05
CA SER A 133 -0.56 -16.19 7.87
C SER A 133 0.95 -16.16 8.15
N PHE A 134 1.38 -16.48 9.36
CA PHE A 134 2.79 -16.47 9.75
C PHE A 134 3.40 -17.88 9.74
N ARG A 135 4.59 -17.98 9.13
CA ARG A 135 5.50 -19.13 9.30
C ARG A 135 6.61 -18.70 10.24
N HIS A 136 6.94 -19.52 11.23
CA HIS A 136 7.96 -19.11 12.19
C HIS A 136 8.76 -20.27 12.75
N GLU A 137 10.05 -20.01 12.98
CA GLU A 137 11.04 -20.99 13.44
C GLU A 137 12.07 -20.34 14.36
N PHE A 138 12.84 -21.12 15.08
CA PHE A 138 14.02 -20.67 15.81
C PHE A 138 15.27 -20.82 14.95
N LEU A 139 16.11 -19.79 14.91
CA LEU A 139 17.42 -19.81 14.28
C LEU A 139 18.54 -19.68 15.34
N ALA A 140 19.80 -19.86 14.89
CA ALA A 140 20.99 -19.69 15.73
C ALA A 140 20.87 -20.43 17.08
N ASN A 141 20.60 -21.74 17.05
CA ASN A 141 20.43 -22.59 18.23
C ASN A 141 19.38 -22.08 19.24
N GLY A 142 18.31 -21.46 18.75
CA GLY A 142 17.21 -20.97 19.59
C GLY A 142 17.39 -19.54 20.09
N GLN A 143 18.47 -18.86 19.72
CA GLN A 143 18.74 -17.48 20.15
C GLN A 143 17.96 -16.44 19.35
N VAL A 144 17.56 -16.71 18.12
CA VAL A 144 16.85 -15.79 17.22
C VAL A 144 15.50 -16.39 16.80
N GLY A 145 14.43 -15.61 16.90
CA GLY A 145 13.14 -15.95 16.32
C GLY A 145 13.08 -15.51 14.86
N TYR A 146 12.62 -16.37 13.96
CA TYR A 146 12.37 -16.02 12.55
C TYR A 146 10.88 -16.09 12.25
N ILE A 147 10.35 -15.05 11.61
CA ILE A 147 8.96 -14.95 11.18
C ILE A 147 8.94 -14.57 9.70
N ARG A 148 8.38 -15.43 8.86
CA ARG A 148 8.06 -15.14 7.48
C ARG A 148 6.60 -14.68 7.38
N PHE A 149 6.36 -13.54 6.72
CA PHE A 149 5.02 -12.98 6.51
C PHE A 149 4.85 -12.49 5.07
N ASP A 150 4.18 -13.31 4.26
CA ASP A 150 4.15 -13.14 2.80
C ASP A 150 3.17 -12.05 2.33
N LYS A 151 2.12 -11.73 3.09
CA LYS A 151 1.08 -10.78 2.63
C LYS A 151 0.17 -10.34 3.77
N PHE A 152 -0.26 -9.08 3.73
CA PHE A 152 -1.25 -8.51 4.63
C PHE A 152 -2.68 -8.85 4.14
N ASN A 153 -3.16 -10.06 4.47
CA ASN A 153 -4.44 -10.59 3.96
C ASN A 153 -5.69 -10.07 4.69
N GLY A 154 -5.54 -9.35 5.79
CA GLY A 154 -6.64 -8.90 6.66
C GLY A 154 -7.03 -9.94 7.71
N ASP A 155 -6.20 -10.95 7.95
CA ASP A 155 -6.49 -12.10 8.82
C ASP A 155 -5.59 -12.19 10.07
N VAL A 156 -4.73 -11.19 10.29
CA VAL A 156 -3.88 -11.13 11.48
C VAL A 156 -4.74 -10.92 12.72
N THR A 157 -4.62 -11.84 13.68
CA THR A 157 -5.33 -11.78 14.96
C THR A 157 -4.38 -11.49 16.13
N GLU A 158 -4.91 -10.90 17.20
CA GLU A 158 -4.17 -10.65 18.43
C GLU A 158 -3.62 -11.97 19.02
N SER A 159 -4.42 -13.06 19.00
CA SER A 159 -4.02 -14.37 19.50
C SER A 159 -2.86 -14.99 18.71
N ASN A 160 -2.83 -14.82 17.39
CA ASN A 160 -1.70 -15.27 16.57
C ASN A 160 -0.40 -14.59 17.00
N LEU A 161 -0.44 -13.26 17.16
CA LEU A 161 0.71 -12.47 17.59
C LEU A 161 1.13 -12.80 19.02
N ASP A 162 0.17 -12.97 19.94
CA ASP A 162 0.46 -13.35 21.34
C ASP A 162 1.16 -14.72 21.41
N PHE A 163 0.70 -15.68 20.62
CA PHE A 163 1.33 -17.02 20.57
C PHE A 163 2.76 -16.92 20.04
N ILE A 164 2.96 -16.26 18.89
CA ILE A 164 4.29 -16.13 18.26
C ILE A 164 5.27 -15.42 19.19
N LEU A 165 4.88 -14.27 19.75
CA LEU A 165 5.76 -13.49 20.61
C LEU A 165 6.01 -14.18 21.96
N SER A 166 5.08 -14.99 22.48
CA SER A 166 5.32 -15.81 23.64
C SER A 166 6.34 -16.90 23.38
N ARG A 167 6.29 -17.50 22.17
CA ARG A 167 7.26 -18.50 21.75
C ARG A 167 8.68 -17.94 21.68
N PHE A 168 8.82 -16.69 21.24
CA PHE A 168 10.11 -15.99 21.09
C PHE A 168 10.52 -15.13 22.31
N GLU A 169 9.83 -15.21 23.43
CA GLU A 169 10.09 -14.35 24.61
C GLU A 169 11.54 -14.44 25.11
N LYS A 170 12.18 -15.61 24.97
CA LYS A 170 13.54 -15.88 25.45
C LYS A 170 14.63 -15.64 24.39
N THR A 171 14.28 -15.35 23.14
CA THR A 171 15.27 -15.06 22.11
C THR A 171 15.93 -13.72 22.34
N GLU A 172 17.11 -13.48 21.78
CA GLU A 172 17.82 -12.20 21.84
C GLU A 172 17.19 -11.15 20.93
N GLY A 173 16.59 -11.61 19.80
CA GLY A 173 15.87 -10.79 18.86
C GLY A 173 14.96 -11.62 17.93
N ILE A 174 14.26 -10.90 17.03
CA ILE A 174 13.41 -11.49 16.01
C ILE A 174 13.83 -10.96 14.63
N ILE A 175 13.80 -11.83 13.64
CA ILE A 175 13.81 -11.48 12.22
C ILE A 175 12.37 -11.54 11.72
N LEU A 176 11.84 -10.44 11.20
CA LEU A 176 10.56 -10.35 10.52
C LEU A 176 10.81 -10.20 9.02
N ASP A 177 10.69 -11.28 8.28
CA ASP A 177 10.92 -11.31 6.84
C ASP A 177 9.62 -10.98 6.07
N ILE A 178 9.58 -9.78 5.48
CA ILE A 178 8.50 -9.30 4.63
C ILE A 178 8.99 -9.03 3.19
N ARG A 179 10.10 -9.64 2.77
CA ARG A 179 10.55 -9.57 1.37
C ARG A 179 9.47 -10.15 0.45
N GLU A 180 9.32 -9.61 -0.75
CA GLU A 180 8.26 -9.95 -1.72
C GLU A 180 6.81 -9.80 -1.20
N ASN A 181 6.61 -9.14 -0.06
CA ASN A 181 5.26 -8.88 0.46
C ASN A 181 4.61 -7.71 -0.32
N PRO A 182 3.58 -7.95 -1.15
CA PRO A 182 2.98 -6.92 -2.00
C PRO A 182 2.07 -5.95 -1.23
N GLY A 183 2.00 -6.09 0.09
CA GLY A 183 1.12 -5.29 0.94
C GLY A 183 -0.26 -5.92 1.15
N GLY A 184 -1.27 -5.08 1.29
CA GLY A 184 -2.65 -5.47 1.56
C GLY A 184 -3.29 -4.63 2.67
N SER A 185 -3.79 -5.28 3.73
CA SER A 185 -4.53 -4.65 4.83
C SER A 185 -3.64 -3.73 5.69
N PRO A 186 -3.93 -2.42 5.77
CA PRO A 186 -3.28 -1.53 6.74
C PRO A 186 -3.55 -1.94 8.20
N ASP A 187 -4.72 -2.52 8.47
CA ASP A 187 -5.11 -2.96 9.82
C ASP A 187 -4.14 -4.05 10.35
N ASP A 188 -3.79 -5.02 9.50
CA ASP A 188 -2.78 -6.04 9.85
C ASP A 188 -1.42 -5.40 10.14
N MET A 189 -1.02 -4.42 9.32
CA MET A 189 0.23 -3.69 9.52
C MET A 189 0.27 -3.02 10.89
N PHE A 190 -0.80 -2.29 11.26
CA PHE A 190 -0.88 -1.61 12.56
C PHE A 190 -0.93 -2.61 13.72
N LYS A 191 -1.65 -3.74 13.60
CA LYS A 191 -1.64 -4.80 14.62
C LYS A 191 -0.24 -5.31 14.88
N ILE A 192 0.53 -5.63 13.84
CA ILE A 192 1.91 -6.13 13.97
C ILE A 192 2.82 -5.06 14.60
N LEU A 193 2.82 -3.82 14.07
CA LEU A 193 3.64 -2.71 14.58
C LEU A 193 3.34 -2.39 16.05
N SER A 194 2.08 -2.50 16.48
CA SER A 194 1.67 -2.21 17.86
C SER A 194 2.33 -3.10 18.91
N ARG A 195 2.90 -4.23 18.49
CA ARG A 195 3.61 -5.20 19.33
C ARG A 195 5.04 -4.79 19.65
N PHE A 196 5.57 -3.82 18.92
CA PHE A 196 6.97 -3.39 19.02
C PHE A 196 7.14 -2.02 19.68
N VAL A 197 6.05 -1.40 20.15
CA VAL A 197 6.09 -0.11 20.84
C VAL A 197 5.58 -0.23 22.28
N ASN A 198 6.09 0.59 23.18
CA ASN A 198 5.65 0.65 24.59
C ASN A 198 4.90 1.95 24.94
N LYS A 199 4.86 2.92 24.04
CA LYS A 199 4.15 4.20 24.15
C LYS A 199 3.60 4.60 22.80
N GLU A 200 2.64 5.51 22.80
CA GLU A 200 2.17 6.12 21.56
C GLU A 200 3.34 6.74 20.80
N THR A 201 3.46 6.42 19.51
CA THR A 201 4.59 6.80 18.67
C THR A 201 4.07 7.36 17.34
N LEU A 202 4.56 8.55 16.96
CA LEU A 202 4.30 9.13 15.64
C LEU A 202 5.12 8.37 14.60
N LEU A 203 4.45 7.85 13.57
CA LEU A 203 5.07 7.05 12.51
C LEU A 203 5.43 7.87 11.27
N TYR A 204 4.47 8.62 10.76
CA TYR A 204 4.57 9.44 9.55
C TYR A 204 3.39 10.41 9.49
N TYR A 205 3.33 11.21 8.44
CA TYR A 205 2.18 12.07 8.15
C TYR A 205 1.53 11.64 6.83
N THR A 206 0.25 11.95 6.67
CA THR A 206 -0.47 11.77 5.41
C THR A 206 -1.19 13.06 5.04
N ARG A 207 -1.35 13.32 3.74
CA ARG A 207 -2.18 14.40 3.22
C ARG A 207 -2.92 13.94 1.97
N ILE A 208 -4.08 14.55 1.71
CA ILE A 208 -4.93 14.21 0.58
C ILE A 208 -4.76 15.29 -0.48
N LYS A 209 -4.65 14.89 -1.75
CA LYS A 209 -4.71 15.82 -2.88
C LYS A 209 -6.11 16.42 -2.95
N ASN A 210 -6.23 17.74 -2.89
CA ASN A 210 -7.48 18.42 -3.13
C ASN A 210 -7.87 18.29 -4.62
N THR A 211 -9.17 18.27 -4.91
CA THR A 211 -9.65 18.24 -6.30
C THR A 211 -9.33 19.58 -6.96
N SER A 212 -8.18 19.65 -7.62
CA SER A 212 -7.61 20.88 -8.17
C SER A 212 -6.53 20.54 -9.19
N THR A 213 -6.41 21.37 -10.23
CA THR A 213 -5.32 21.27 -11.22
C THR A 213 -3.99 21.79 -10.71
N ASP A 214 -3.95 22.52 -9.59
CA ASP A 214 -2.71 22.85 -8.90
C ASP A 214 -2.14 21.58 -8.23
N GLN A 215 -1.05 21.08 -8.75
CA GLN A 215 -0.42 19.85 -8.30
C GLN A 215 0.21 19.93 -6.90
N ASN A 216 0.26 21.10 -6.30
CA ASN A 216 0.72 21.33 -4.93
C ASN A 216 -0.44 21.54 -3.94
N ASP A 217 -1.68 21.52 -4.42
CA ASP A 217 -2.85 21.73 -3.57
C ASP A 217 -3.22 20.46 -2.80
N PHE A 218 -2.84 20.41 -1.54
CA PHE A 218 -3.08 19.31 -0.62
C PHE A 218 -3.70 19.80 0.68
N SER A 219 -4.43 18.92 1.35
CA SER A 219 -4.84 19.15 2.74
C SER A 219 -3.62 19.34 3.66
N SER A 220 -3.83 19.93 4.83
CA SER A 220 -2.80 19.95 5.86
C SER A 220 -2.36 18.54 6.24
N PRO A 221 -1.04 18.31 6.47
CA PRO A 221 -0.55 17.00 6.89
C PRO A 221 -1.17 16.54 8.21
N THR A 222 -1.75 15.36 8.21
CA THR A 222 -2.33 14.70 9.38
C THR A 222 -1.33 13.70 9.94
N PRO A 223 -0.98 13.74 11.24
CA PRO A 223 -0.08 12.79 11.85
C PRO A 223 -0.73 11.42 12.00
N VAL A 224 0.05 10.37 11.78
CA VAL A 224 -0.36 8.97 11.97
C VAL A 224 0.44 8.39 13.13
N TYR A 225 -0.27 7.96 14.16
CA TYR A 225 0.30 7.39 15.37
C TYR A 225 0.01 5.90 15.49
N ILE A 226 0.90 5.20 16.18
CA ILE A 226 0.67 3.82 16.65
C ILE A 226 0.53 3.82 18.18
N THR A 227 -0.50 3.14 18.66
CA THR A 227 -0.71 2.91 20.09
C THR A 227 -0.26 1.49 20.44
N PRO A 228 0.43 1.27 21.58
CA PRO A 228 0.85 -0.06 22.00
C PRO A 228 -0.32 -1.03 22.13
N SER A 229 -0.13 -2.26 21.66
CA SER A 229 -1.10 -3.35 21.91
C SER A 229 -1.22 -3.63 23.42
N LYS A 230 -2.42 -4.07 23.84
CA LYS A 230 -2.66 -4.58 25.19
C LYS A 230 -2.14 -6.02 25.37
N GLY A 231 -1.94 -6.75 24.28
CA GLY A 231 -1.41 -8.11 24.26
C GLY A 231 0.11 -8.16 24.44
N LYS A 232 0.68 -9.34 24.17
CA LYS A 232 2.12 -9.59 24.27
C LYS A 232 2.89 -8.61 23.38
N LYS A 233 3.95 -8.00 23.93
CA LYS A 233 4.87 -7.10 23.22
C LYS A 233 6.26 -7.70 23.15
N PHE A 234 7.02 -7.33 22.13
CA PHE A 234 8.42 -7.67 22.00
C PHE A 234 9.22 -6.38 21.80
N LEU A 235 10.01 -6.01 22.78
CA LEU A 235 10.70 -4.71 22.83
C LEU A 235 12.23 -4.85 22.66
N LYS A 236 12.73 -6.08 22.42
CA LYS A 236 14.10 -6.33 21.99
C LYS A 236 14.24 -6.03 20.50
N ASN A 237 15.44 -6.16 19.94
CA ASN A 237 15.73 -5.87 18.55
C ASN A 237 14.91 -6.76 17.58
N VAL A 238 14.38 -6.14 16.53
CA VAL A 238 13.68 -6.80 15.44
C VAL A 238 14.30 -6.35 14.14
N MET A 239 14.88 -7.29 13.40
CA MET A 239 15.40 -7.04 12.05
C MET A 239 14.28 -7.29 11.04
N VAL A 240 13.91 -6.25 10.29
CA VAL A 240 12.85 -6.32 9.28
C VAL A 240 13.50 -6.50 7.91
N LEU A 241 13.35 -7.68 7.30
CA LEU A 241 13.90 -7.92 5.98
C LEU A 241 12.97 -7.39 4.90
N ILE A 242 13.49 -6.56 4.03
CA ILE A 242 12.78 -5.88 2.96
C ILE A 242 13.52 -5.98 1.63
N ASP A 243 12.76 -5.90 0.56
CA ASP A 243 13.29 -5.91 -0.80
C ASP A 243 12.39 -5.12 -1.76
N ARG A 244 12.73 -5.12 -3.05
CA ARG A 244 11.97 -4.44 -4.09
C ARG A 244 10.53 -4.98 -4.26
N GLY A 245 10.26 -6.22 -3.88
CA GLY A 245 8.93 -6.83 -3.87
C GLY A 245 8.07 -6.40 -2.67
N THR A 246 8.68 -5.86 -1.62
CA THR A 246 7.98 -5.26 -0.48
C THR A 246 7.28 -3.98 -0.94
N TYR A 247 5.93 -3.98 -1.01
CA TYR A 247 5.16 -2.90 -1.64
C TYR A 247 3.95 -2.48 -0.80
N SER A 248 3.41 -1.27 -1.04
CA SER A 248 2.17 -0.79 -0.42
C SER A 248 2.20 -0.91 1.12
N ALA A 249 1.31 -1.66 1.77
CA ALA A 249 1.33 -1.84 3.23
C ALA A 249 2.68 -2.38 3.74
N GLY A 250 3.44 -3.15 2.93
CA GLY A 250 4.82 -3.55 3.23
C GLY A 250 5.78 -2.36 3.27
N SER A 251 5.69 -1.45 2.30
CA SER A 251 6.48 -0.22 2.29
C SER A 251 6.06 0.76 3.41
N PHE A 252 4.76 0.84 3.73
CA PHE A 252 4.29 1.58 4.90
C PHE A 252 4.85 1.00 6.20
N PHE A 253 4.95 -0.33 6.31
CA PHE A 253 5.60 -0.99 7.43
C PHE A 253 7.08 -0.59 7.53
N ALA A 254 7.82 -0.65 6.42
CA ALA A 254 9.22 -0.24 6.35
C ALA A 254 9.42 1.24 6.68
N LEU A 255 8.51 2.13 6.26
CA LEU A 255 8.55 3.54 6.63
C LEU A 255 8.27 3.74 8.12
N ALA A 256 7.26 3.07 8.65
CA ALA A 256 6.87 3.14 10.05
C ALA A 256 7.96 2.58 10.98
N SER A 257 8.68 1.53 10.56
CA SER A 257 9.79 0.97 11.35
C SER A 257 10.89 1.99 11.64
N LYS A 258 11.13 2.95 10.74
CA LYS A 258 12.12 4.03 10.97
C LYS A 258 11.79 4.95 12.16
N ALA A 259 10.55 4.95 12.62
CA ALA A 259 10.11 5.70 13.79
C ALA A 259 10.17 4.88 15.09
N ILE A 260 10.46 3.59 15.02
CA ILE A 260 10.42 2.65 16.15
C ILE A 260 11.85 2.15 16.42
N PRO A 261 12.50 2.59 17.52
CA PRO A 261 13.95 2.44 17.70
C PRO A 261 14.48 1.00 17.73
N ASN A 262 13.67 0.03 18.09
CA ASN A 262 14.05 -1.38 18.12
C ASN A 262 13.74 -2.15 16.83
N LEU A 263 13.24 -1.47 15.79
CA LEU A 263 13.08 -2.03 14.47
C LEU A 263 14.17 -1.49 13.54
N VAL A 264 14.92 -2.39 12.90
CA VAL A 264 15.98 -2.06 11.94
C VAL A 264 15.69 -2.79 10.65
N SER A 265 15.58 -2.07 9.54
CA SER A 265 15.33 -2.67 8.23
C SER A 265 16.64 -3.06 7.55
N ILE A 266 16.67 -4.28 6.99
CA ILE A 266 17.83 -4.87 6.31
C ILE A 266 17.40 -5.36 4.91
N GLY A 267 18.25 -5.18 3.91
CA GLY A 267 18.06 -5.69 2.56
C GLY A 267 18.20 -4.63 1.49
N ASP A 268 17.16 -4.43 0.68
CA ASP A 268 17.12 -3.44 -0.40
C ASP A 268 15.93 -2.49 -0.26
N THR A 269 15.96 -1.42 -1.05
CA THR A 269 14.88 -0.43 -1.14
C THR A 269 13.57 -1.10 -1.54
N THR A 270 12.49 -0.79 -0.82
CA THR A 270 11.15 -1.34 -1.11
C THR A 270 10.59 -0.88 -2.46
N GLY A 271 9.50 -1.48 -2.91
CA GLY A 271 8.80 -1.10 -4.14
C GLY A 271 8.07 0.23 -4.08
N GLY A 272 7.91 0.82 -2.90
CA GLY A 272 7.18 2.08 -2.72
C GLY A 272 5.66 1.89 -2.65
N GLY A 273 4.91 2.78 -3.33
CA GLY A 273 3.44 2.76 -3.29
C GLY A 273 2.88 3.27 -1.97
N LEU A 274 3.37 4.41 -1.53
CA LEU A 274 2.97 5.06 -0.26
C LEU A 274 1.76 6.00 -0.42
N GLY A 275 1.07 5.95 -1.56
CA GLY A 275 -0.19 6.62 -1.79
C GLY A 275 -1.38 5.67 -1.58
N ALA A 276 -2.36 6.07 -0.79
CA ALA A 276 -3.61 5.32 -0.71
C ALA A 276 -4.41 5.52 -2.02
N PRO A 277 -4.77 4.44 -2.73
CA PRO A 277 -5.54 4.56 -3.95
C PRO A 277 -7.01 4.82 -3.66
N ASN A 278 -7.62 5.64 -4.51
CA ASN A 278 -9.07 5.76 -4.64
C ASN A 278 -9.43 5.70 -6.12
N GLY A 279 -10.66 5.42 -6.42
CA GLY A 279 -11.10 5.20 -7.79
C GLY A 279 -12.46 5.81 -8.09
N GLY A 280 -12.87 5.57 -9.32
CA GLY A 280 -14.16 6.00 -9.84
C GLY A 280 -14.58 5.16 -11.02
N GLN A 281 -15.64 5.59 -11.68
CA GLN A 281 -16.18 4.96 -12.86
C GLN A 281 -16.10 5.92 -14.06
N LEU A 282 -15.68 5.39 -15.21
CA LEU A 282 -15.70 6.11 -16.48
C LEU A 282 -17.15 6.19 -17.02
N PRO A 283 -17.43 7.16 -17.93
CA PRO A 283 -18.74 7.26 -18.58
C PRO A 283 -19.21 5.98 -19.30
N ASN A 284 -18.29 5.12 -19.75
CA ASN A 284 -18.61 3.83 -20.38
C ASN A 284 -18.82 2.67 -19.39
N GLY A 285 -18.68 2.93 -18.08
CA GLY A 285 -18.88 1.92 -17.04
C GLY A 285 -17.60 1.24 -16.55
N TRP A 286 -16.46 1.43 -17.19
CA TRP A 286 -15.17 0.90 -16.68
C TRP A 286 -14.78 1.58 -15.39
N THR A 287 -14.02 0.92 -14.52
CA THR A 287 -13.56 1.51 -13.27
C THR A 287 -12.05 1.71 -13.29
N TYR A 288 -11.61 2.73 -12.58
CA TYR A 288 -10.19 3.06 -12.44
C TYR A 288 -9.85 3.33 -10.98
N ARG A 289 -8.57 3.23 -10.65
CA ARG A 289 -8.03 3.73 -9.39
C ARG A 289 -6.62 4.29 -9.58
N PHE A 290 -6.24 5.22 -8.72
CA PHE A 290 -4.89 5.78 -8.61
C PHE A 290 -4.68 6.41 -7.23
N SER A 291 -3.43 6.68 -6.86
CA SER A 291 -3.05 7.25 -5.56
C SER A 291 -3.53 8.69 -5.41
N ILE A 292 -4.37 8.98 -4.42
CA ILE A 292 -4.88 10.33 -4.12
C ILE A 292 -4.29 10.94 -2.85
N THR A 293 -3.51 10.19 -2.09
CA THR A 293 -2.83 10.68 -0.88
C THR A 293 -1.33 10.68 -1.08
N GLN A 294 -0.65 11.56 -0.33
CA GLN A 294 0.79 11.48 -0.14
C GLN A 294 1.11 11.11 1.30
N THR A 295 2.04 10.19 1.46
CA THR A 295 2.65 9.89 2.76
C THR A 295 3.96 10.67 2.88
N LEU A 296 4.11 11.32 4.02
CA LEU A 296 5.28 12.15 4.33
C LEU A 296 6.05 11.50 5.48
N SER A 297 7.37 11.45 5.35
CA SER A 297 8.27 11.05 6.43
C SER A 297 8.11 11.93 7.68
N LEU A 298 8.77 11.59 8.78
CA LEU A 298 8.85 12.45 9.97
C LEU A 298 9.43 13.84 9.65
N GLY A 299 10.28 13.94 8.63
CA GLY A 299 10.78 15.21 8.07
C GLY A 299 9.77 15.96 7.21
N ARG A 300 8.53 15.49 7.10
CA ARG A 300 7.43 16.06 6.28
C ARG A 300 7.74 16.15 4.79
N LYS A 301 8.50 15.19 4.25
CA LYS A 301 8.84 15.08 2.84
C LYS A 301 8.22 13.83 2.22
N ALA A 302 7.78 13.91 0.96
CA ALA A 302 7.23 12.79 0.19
C ALA A 302 8.35 12.02 -0.56
N ASP A 303 9.41 11.64 0.15
CA ASP A 303 10.66 11.17 -0.45
C ASP A 303 10.62 9.66 -0.82
N TYR A 304 9.65 8.91 -0.30
CA TYR A 304 9.70 7.44 -0.32
C TYR A 304 8.64 6.77 -1.20
N GLU A 305 7.93 7.53 -2.03
CA GLU A 305 6.94 6.94 -2.96
C GLU A 305 7.56 5.89 -3.90
N ASN A 306 8.80 6.10 -4.32
CA ASN A 306 9.51 5.18 -5.20
C ASN A 306 10.26 4.07 -4.44
N GLY A 307 10.14 4.01 -3.13
CA GLY A 307 10.71 3.01 -2.24
C GLY A 307 11.33 3.58 -0.97
N VAL A 308 11.22 2.82 0.10
CA VAL A 308 11.84 3.11 1.39
C VAL A 308 13.18 2.39 1.43
N PRO A 309 14.31 3.10 1.56
CA PRO A 309 15.62 2.44 1.65
C PRO A 309 15.74 1.72 3.00
N PRO A 310 16.48 0.60 3.07
CA PRO A 310 16.76 -0.06 4.33
C PRO A 310 17.69 0.78 5.22
N ASP A 311 17.75 0.45 6.51
CA ASP A 311 18.74 1.02 7.42
C ASP A 311 20.11 0.37 7.21
N ILE A 312 20.13 -0.90 6.85
CA ILE A 312 21.33 -1.68 6.51
C ILE A 312 21.14 -2.29 5.12
N ASN A 313 21.97 -1.87 4.17
CA ASN A 313 21.99 -2.49 2.84
C ASN A 313 22.61 -3.88 2.92
N ALA A 314 21.94 -4.87 2.37
CA ALA A 314 22.44 -6.23 2.19
C ALA A 314 21.85 -6.81 0.90
N ALA A 315 22.65 -7.61 0.20
CA ALA A 315 22.24 -8.23 -1.06
C ALA A 315 22.43 -9.74 -0.98
N PHE A 316 21.56 -10.46 -1.66
CA PHE A 316 21.63 -11.89 -1.82
C PHE A 316 22.73 -12.27 -2.81
N ASP A 317 23.61 -13.22 -2.47
CA ASP A 317 24.63 -13.76 -3.39
C ASP A 317 24.07 -14.96 -4.16
N TRP A 318 23.68 -14.72 -5.42
CA TRP A 318 23.15 -15.76 -6.31
C TRP A 318 24.14 -16.87 -6.67
N ASN A 319 25.43 -16.70 -6.35
CA ASN A 319 26.49 -17.71 -6.56
C ASN A 319 26.62 -18.66 -5.35
N ASP A 320 26.23 -18.21 -4.15
CA ASP A 320 26.17 -19.05 -2.93
C ASP A 320 24.74 -19.49 -2.64
N ARG A 321 24.44 -20.75 -2.89
CA ARG A 321 23.11 -21.33 -2.67
C ARG A 321 22.97 -22.02 -1.32
N THR A 322 23.97 -21.89 -0.46
CA THR A 322 23.98 -22.58 0.85
C THR A 322 23.37 -21.75 1.97
N LYS A 323 23.21 -20.44 1.76
CA LYS A 323 22.71 -19.50 2.74
C LYS A 323 22.02 -18.29 2.08
N ASP A 324 21.37 -17.47 2.90
CA ASP A 324 20.81 -16.19 2.56
C ASP A 324 21.58 -15.12 3.35
N GLU A 325 22.40 -14.32 2.66
CA GLU A 325 23.29 -13.33 3.28
C GLU A 325 22.50 -12.27 4.06
N ILE A 326 21.24 -12.00 3.68
CA ILE A 326 20.41 -11.01 4.35
C ILE A 326 19.92 -11.58 5.68
N ILE A 327 19.55 -12.85 5.73
CA ILE A 327 19.20 -13.53 6.99
C ILE A 327 20.43 -13.66 7.89
N GLU A 328 21.59 -14.09 7.34
CA GLU A 328 22.83 -14.19 8.11
C GLU A 328 23.22 -12.83 8.70
N ARG A 329 23.15 -11.76 7.89
CA ARG A 329 23.40 -10.41 8.39
C ARG A 329 22.44 -10.01 9.52
N ALA A 330 21.17 -10.38 9.42
CA ALA A 330 20.19 -10.10 10.47
C ALA A 330 20.48 -10.89 11.76
N ILE A 331 20.97 -12.13 11.66
CA ILE A 331 21.43 -12.92 12.82
C ILE A 331 22.62 -12.23 13.50
N ASP A 332 23.62 -11.79 12.71
CA ASP A 332 24.82 -11.10 13.22
C ASP A 332 24.50 -9.78 13.93
N GLU A 333 23.48 -9.05 13.46
CA GLU A 333 23.05 -7.78 14.09
C GLU A 333 22.24 -8.00 15.39
N ILE A 334 21.72 -9.21 15.62
CA ILE A 334 20.99 -9.56 16.84
C ILE A 334 21.93 -10.08 17.93
N LEU A 335 22.95 -10.87 17.55
CA LEU A 335 23.88 -11.58 18.48
C LEU A 335 25.15 -10.79 18.73
#